data_b0632512d520c4bd80ee1208b9bdee0e
#
_entry.id   b0632512d520c4bd80ee1208b9bdee0e
#
_cell.length_a   1.000
_cell.length_b   1.000
_cell.length_c   1.000
_cell.angle_alpha   90.00
_cell.angle_beta   90.00
_cell.angle_gamma   90.00
#
_symmetry.space_group_name_H-M   'P 1'
#
loop_
_entity.id
_entity.type
_entity.pdbx_description
1 polymer ?
#
loop_
_entity_poly.entity_id
_entity_poly.type
_entity_poly.pdbx_seq_one_letter_code
_entity_poly.pdbx_strand_id
1 'polypeptide(L)'
;EQASHKITFEAPDGKHYACTDKDGKVKYPVVKVQSGYALKWYKNGIAVDANTVYTADSTVKAKLVEAKFVTVDYVLNGGTNSTGNPEYLSKGESVTLSEPTKEGADFAGWYDNAALSGERIESISYSGGAKTLYAAWKPYTYNVTFVDKDGKVISQQTVEYGKSAKAPKAPAIKGLRFTGWDKDYKNVTEDMTVTAEYSDSKLIADCEISGFKNTFTYTGKD
;
A
#
# COMPACT_ATOMS: atom_id res chain seq x y z
N GLU A 1 -12.36 -40.96 -24.80
CA GLU A 1 -11.39 -39.83 -24.78
C GLU A 1 -11.96 -38.73 -25.65
N GLN A 2 -12.16 -37.56 -25.06
CA GLN A 2 -12.60 -36.38 -25.79
C GLN A 2 -11.40 -35.83 -26.52
N ALA A 3 -11.50 -35.72 -27.87
CA ALA A 3 -10.42 -35.25 -28.71
C ALA A 3 -10.07 -33.82 -28.36
N SER A 4 -8.81 -33.55 -27.99
CA SER A 4 -8.32 -32.19 -27.79
C SER A 4 -7.91 -31.59 -29.12
N HIS A 5 -8.30 -30.31 -29.33
CA HIS A 5 -7.96 -29.60 -30.56
C HIS A 5 -6.88 -28.57 -30.31
N LYS A 6 -6.00 -28.37 -31.29
CA LYS A 6 -4.97 -27.33 -31.25
C LYS A 6 -5.54 -26.02 -31.77
N ILE A 7 -5.57 -25.01 -30.87
CA ILE A 7 -6.01 -23.66 -31.23
C ILE A 7 -4.79 -22.74 -31.28
N THR A 8 -4.55 -22.15 -32.44
CA THR A 8 -3.45 -21.22 -32.70
C THR A 8 -4.00 -19.80 -32.73
N PHE A 9 -3.51 -18.93 -31.85
CA PHE A 9 -3.85 -17.51 -31.81
C PHE A 9 -2.76 -16.70 -32.50
N GLU A 10 -3.14 -15.91 -33.50
CA GLU A 10 -2.25 -14.97 -34.22
C GLU A 10 -2.56 -13.54 -33.77
N ALA A 11 -1.60 -12.91 -33.05
CA ALA A 11 -1.71 -11.54 -32.60
C ALA A 11 -1.33 -10.54 -33.71
N PRO A 12 -1.74 -9.26 -33.62
CA PRO A 12 -1.44 -8.25 -34.63
C PRO A 12 0.04 -7.93 -34.80
N ASP A 13 0.86 -8.22 -33.77
CA ASP A 13 2.32 -8.08 -33.79
C ASP A 13 3.06 -9.30 -34.41
N GLY A 14 2.32 -10.22 -34.99
CA GLY A 14 2.85 -11.43 -35.61
C GLY A 14 3.20 -12.55 -34.64
N LYS A 15 2.96 -12.38 -33.34
CA LYS A 15 3.18 -13.45 -32.34
C LYS A 15 2.11 -14.51 -32.43
N HIS A 16 2.52 -15.75 -32.23
CA HIS A 16 1.66 -16.92 -32.24
C HIS A 16 1.62 -17.54 -30.83
N TYR A 17 0.41 -17.84 -30.38
CA TYR A 17 0.15 -18.57 -29.14
C TYR A 17 -0.61 -19.83 -29.48
N ALA A 18 -0.19 -20.97 -28.94
CA ALA A 18 -0.90 -22.22 -29.12
C ALA A 18 -1.37 -22.77 -27.79
N CYS A 19 -2.58 -23.27 -27.74
CA CYS A 19 -3.13 -23.99 -26.61
C CYS A 19 -3.93 -25.20 -27.12
N THR A 20 -4.12 -26.17 -26.23
CA THR A 20 -5.11 -27.24 -26.45
C THR A 20 -6.39 -26.86 -25.73
N ASP A 21 -7.52 -27.16 -26.31
CA ASP A 21 -8.77 -26.97 -25.63
C ASP A 21 -8.96 -28.00 -24.52
N LYS A 22 -9.73 -27.59 -23.52
CA LYS A 22 -10.28 -28.48 -22.51
C LYS A 22 -11.79 -28.30 -22.57
N ASP A 23 -12.49 -29.37 -22.86
CA ASP A 23 -13.95 -29.34 -23.05
C ASP A 23 -14.41 -28.42 -24.20
N GLY A 24 -13.59 -28.29 -25.25
CA GLY A 24 -13.83 -27.40 -26.37
C GLY A 24 -13.67 -25.91 -26.11
N LYS A 25 -13.23 -25.52 -24.93
CA LYS A 25 -12.98 -24.12 -24.53
C LYS A 25 -11.50 -23.85 -24.35
N VAL A 26 -11.07 -22.66 -24.67
CA VAL A 26 -9.68 -22.24 -24.56
C VAL A 26 -9.54 -20.94 -23.78
N LYS A 27 -8.38 -20.79 -23.13
CA LYS A 27 -8.00 -19.52 -22.50
C LYS A 27 -7.33 -18.64 -23.56
N TYR A 28 -7.91 -17.49 -23.80
CA TYR A 28 -7.36 -16.52 -24.75
C TYR A 28 -6.08 -15.88 -24.21
N PRO A 29 -5.07 -15.66 -25.08
CA PRO A 29 -3.84 -14.99 -24.67
C PRO A 29 -4.09 -13.52 -24.32
N VAL A 30 -3.44 -13.05 -23.25
CA VAL A 30 -3.43 -11.63 -22.87
C VAL A 30 -2.35 -10.95 -23.70
N VAL A 31 -2.75 -10.05 -24.61
CA VAL A 31 -1.85 -9.29 -25.48
C VAL A 31 -1.98 -7.82 -25.13
N LYS A 32 -0.85 -7.17 -24.80
CA LYS A 32 -0.84 -5.73 -24.54
C LYS A 32 -1.07 -4.98 -25.85
N VAL A 33 -2.10 -4.14 -25.88
CA VAL A 33 -2.46 -3.33 -27.04
C VAL A 33 -2.26 -1.85 -26.77
N GLN A 34 -2.19 -1.06 -27.82
CA GLN A 34 -2.10 0.39 -27.74
C GLN A 34 -3.35 0.96 -27.09
N SER A 35 -3.18 2.05 -26.33
CA SER A 35 -4.28 2.79 -25.72
C SER A 35 -5.30 3.26 -26.76
N GLY A 36 -6.59 3.18 -26.42
CA GLY A 36 -7.68 3.50 -27.34
C GLY A 36 -8.08 2.34 -28.26
N TYR A 37 -7.41 1.19 -28.16
CA TYR A 37 -7.76 0.01 -28.92
C TYR A 37 -8.04 -1.17 -28.01
N ALA A 38 -8.95 -2.03 -28.45
CA ALA A 38 -9.22 -3.35 -27.86
C ALA A 38 -8.85 -4.44 -28.87
N LEU A 39 -8.44 -5.60 -28.36
CA LEU A 39 -8.19 -6.77 -29.18
C LEU A 39 -9.46 -7.58 -29.29
N LYS A 40 -9.91 -7.86 -30.53
CA LYS A 40 -10.96 -8.81 -30.81
C LYS A 40 -10.43 -9.97 -31.60
N TRP A 41 -10.87 -11.17 -31.25
CA TRP A 41 -10.45 -12.40 -31.88
C TRP A 41 -11.49 -12.90 -32.91
N TYR A 42 -11.03 -13.42 -34.01
CA TYR A 42 -11.88 -13.87 -35.10
C TYR A 42 -11.42 -15.25 -35.63
N LYS A 43 -12.38 -16.16 -35.83
CA LYS A 43 -12.18 -17.41 -36.57
C LYS A 43 -12.96 -17.29 -37.85
N ASN A 44 -12.27 -17.43 -39.03
CA ASN A 44 -12.88 -17.31 -40.36
C ASN A 44 -13.76 -16.05 -40.51
N GLY A 45 -13.31 -14.92 -39.94
CA GLY A 45 -14.04 -13.65 -40.04
C GLY A 45 -15.16 -13.46 -39.03
N ILE A 46 -15.53 -14.48 -38.27
CA ILE A 46 -16.55 -14.41 -37.22
C ILE A 46 -15.87 -14.10 -35.86
N ALA A 47 -16.42 -13.13 -35.10
CA ALA A 47 -15.90 -12.82 -33.77
C ALA A 47 -16.09 -14.00 -32.83
N VAL A 48 -15.05 -14.29 -32.04
CA VAL A 48 -15.03 -15.37 -31.03
C VAL A 48 -14.61 -14.83 -29.69
N ASP A 49 -15.06 -15.48 -28.63
CA ASP A 49 -14.80 -15.10 -27.23
C ASP A 49 -14.55 -16.34 -26.34
N ALA A 50 -14.39 -16.13 -25.05
CA ALA A 50 -14.13 -17.19 -24.08
C ALA A 50 -15.23 -18.26 -23.98
N ASN A 51 -16.43 -18.02 -24.52
CA ASN A 51 -17.53 -18.97 -24.55
C ASN A 51 -17.57 -19.79 -25.85
N THR A 52 -16.70 -19.44 -26.82
CA THR A 52 -16.62 -20.14 -28.13
C THR A 52 -16.10 -21.56 -27.93
N VAL A 53 -16.86 -22.54 -28.42
CA VAL A 53 -16.50 -23.95 -28.40
C VAL A 53 -15.82 -24.32 -29.70
N TYR A 54 -14.67 -24.95 -29.61
CA TYR A 54 -13.89 -25.43 -30.78
C TYR A 54 -14.10 -26.94 -30.95
N THR A 55 -14.47 -27.35 -32.15
CA THR A 55 -14.72 -28.75 -32.50
C THR A 55 -13.69 -29.33 -33.48
N ALA A 56 -12.67 -28.54 -33.80
CA ALA A 56 -11.54 -28.92 -34.65
C ALA A 56 -10.37 -27.97 -34.46
N ASP A 57 -9.19 -28.38 -34.86
CA ASP A 57 -8.01 -27.51 -34.91
C ASP A 57 -8.35 -26.20 -35.62
N SER A 58 -7.95 -25.11 -35.07
CA SER A 58 -8.40 -23.81 -35.54
C SER A 58 -7.32 -22.73 -35.39
N THR A 59 -7.31 -21.80 -36.35
CA THR A 59 -6.54 -20.57 -36.25
C THR A 59 -7.48 -19.40 -35.96
N VAL A 60 -7.15 -18.65 -34.91
CA VAL A 60 -7.90 -17.48 -34.45
C VAL A 60 -7.01 -16.25 -34.61
N LYS A 61 -7.47 -15.28 -35.38
CA LYS A 61 -6.70 -14.07 -35.72
C LYS A 61 -7.23 -12.89 -34.92
N ALA A 62 -6.33 -12.12 -34.31
CA ALA A 62 -6.69 -10.90 -33.64
C ALA A 62 -6.77 -9.70 -34.59
N LYS A 63 -7.71 -8.81 -34.31
CA LYS A 63 -7.78 -7.48 -34.91
C LYS A 63 -7.82 -6.43 -33.82
N LEU A 64 -7.08 -5.35 -34.05
CA LEU A 64 -7.27 -4.14 -33.23
C LEU A 64 -8.57 -3.48 -33.68
N VAL A 65 -9.43 -3.20 -32.72
CA VAL A 65 -10.66 -2.44 -32.93
C VAL A 65 -10.61 -1.22 -32.02
N GLU A 66 -11.18 -0.12 -32.48
CA GLU A 66 -11.29 1.07 -31.62
C GLU A 66 -12.03 0.69 -30.33
N ALA A 67 -11.40 0.95 -29.18
CA ALA A 67 -12.02 0.67 -27.90
C ALA A 67 -13.16 1.66 -27.69
N LYS A 68 -14.33 1.16 -27.34
CA LYS A 68 -15.45 2.01 -26.93
C LYS A 68 -15.30 2.50 -25.48
N PHE A 69 -14.20 2.12 -24.82
CA PHE A 69 -13.87 2.51 -23.44
C PHE A 69 -12.35 2.71 -23.29
N VAL A 70 -11.97 3.46 -22.30
CA VAL A 70 -10.59 3.58 -21.78
C VAL A 70 -10.56 3.16 -20.33
N THR A 71 -9.48 2.49 -19.90
CA THR A 71 -9.30 2.07 -18.52
C THR A 71 -8.87 3.24 -17.64
N VAL A 72 -9.25 3.18 -16.38
CA VAL A 72 -8.82 4.10 -15.34
C VAL A 72 -8.14 3.29 -14.23
N ASP A 73 -6.86 3.52 -14.04
CA ASP A 73 -6.06 2.88 -13.00
C ASP A 73 -5.88 3.83 -11.81
N TYR A 74 -5.93 3.30 -10.58
CA TYR A 74 -5.80 4.07 -9.35
C TYR A 74 -4.61 3.60 -8.52
N VAL A 75 -3.66 4.50 -8.31
CA VAL A 75 -2.55 4.31 -7.36
C VAL A 75 -2.93 4.97 -6.05
N LEU A 76 -3.40 4.17 -5.10
CA LEU A 76 -4.03 4.64 -3.87
C LEU A 76 -3.07 5.02 -2.75
N ASN A 77 -1.78 4.74 -2.90
CA ASN A 77 -0.74 5.06 -1.90
C ASN A 77 -1.12 4.60 -0.47
N GLY A 78 -1.67 3.38 -0.38
CA GLY A 78 -2.09 2.76 0.88
C GLY A 78 -3.51 3.11 1.34
N GLY A 79 -4.32 3.75 0.49
CA GLY A 79 -5.75 3.96 0.72
C GLY A 79 -6.64 2.88 0.11
N THR A 80 -7.95 3.06 0.27
CA THR A 80 -9.02 2.25 -0.34
C THR A 80 -9.85 3.11 -1.27
N ASN A 81 -10.04 2.66 -2.52
CA ASN A 81 -10.79 3.42 -3.52
C ASN A 81 -12.29 3.51 -3.15
N SER A 82 -12.90 4.60 -3.58
CA SER A 82 -14.36 4.73 -3.53
C SER A 82 -15.00 3.86 -4.62
N THR A 83 -16.11 3.20 -4.28
CA THR A 83 -16.90 2.43 -5.25
C THR A 83 -17.56 3.30 -6.32
N GLY A 84 -17.59 4.62 -6.13
CA GLY A 84 -18.07 5.58 -7.13
C GLY A 84 -17.04 5.90 -8.23
N ASN A 85 -15.80 5.50 -8.08
CA ASN A 85 -14.77 5.75 -9.08
C ASN A 85 -14.77 4.64 -10.15
N PRO A 86 -14.87 4.99 -11.45
CA PRO A 86 -15.01 4.02 -12.53
C PRO A 86 -13.67 3.32 -12.85
N GLU A 87 -13.72 2.03 -13.18
CA GLU A 87 -12.57 1.30 -13.72
C GLU A 87 -12.35 1.55 -15.22
N TYR A 88 -13.35 2.09 -15.90
CA TYR A 88 -13.31 2.44 -17.32
C TYR A 88 -14.27 3.58 -17.62
N LEU A 89 -14.01 4.33 -18.69
CA LEU A 89 -14.90 5.35 -19.24
C LEU A 89 -15.31 4.95 -20.65
N SER A 90 -16.60 5.05 -20.93
CA SER A 90 -17.17 4.86 -22.24
C SER A 90 -17.03 6.12 -23.08
N LYS A 91 -17.10 5.98 -24.42
CA LYS A 91 -17.02 7.12 -25.34
C LYS A 91 -18.07 8.17 -25.04
N GLY A 92 -17.60 9.39 -24.78
CA GLY A 92 -18.43 10.55 -24.44
C GLY A 92 -18.77 10.67 -22.95
N GLU A 93 -18.30 9.76 -22.12
CA GLU A 93 -18.51 9.77 -20.67
C GLU A 93 -17.56 10.75 -19.98
N SER A 94 -18.08 11.43 -18.94
CA SER A 94 -17.30 12.24 -18.00
C SER A 94 -17.81 11.93 -16.58
N VAL A 95 -16.89 11.76 -15.64
CA VAL A 95 -17.22 11.39 -14.26
C VAL A 95 -16.45 12.29 -13.29
N THR A 96 -17.15 12.82 -12.29
CA THR A 96 -16.54 13.46 -11.13
C THR A 96 -16.02 12.39 -10.20
N LEU A 97 -14.76 12.51 -9.79
CA LEU A 97 -14.10 11.53 -8.94
C LEU A 97 -14.56 11.64 -7.50
N SER A 98 -14.83 10.50 -6.89
CA SER A 98 -15.11 10.39 -5.47
C SER A 98 -13.80 10.27 -4.67
N GLU A 99 -13.83 10.76 -3.42
CA GLU A 99 -12.71 10.66 -2.52
C GLU A 99 -12.51 9.22 -2.05
N PRO A 100 -11.28 8.69 -2.11
CA PRO A 100 -10.91 7.43 -1.48
C PRO A 100 -10.72 7.62 0.03
N THR A 101 -10.56 6.56 0.78
CA THR A 101 -10.32 6.61 2.23
C THR A 101 -8.95 6.04 2.59
N LYS A 102 -8.36 6.57 3.66
CA LYS A 102 -7.13 6.04 4.25
C LYS A 102 -7.15 6.26 5.75
N GLU A 103 -6.83 5.21 6.49
CA GLU A 103 -6.69 5.32 7.94
C GLU A 103 -5.54 6.27 8.30
N GLY A 104 -5.81 7.18 9.23
CA GLY A 104 -4.81 8.13 9.73
C GLY A 104 -4.44 9.27 8.77
N ALA A 105 -5.23 9.54 7.74
CA ALA A 105 -4.97 10.63 6.81
C ALA A 105 -6.25 11.16 6.15
N ASP A 106 -6.27 12.46 5.84
CA ASP A 106 -7.26 13.08 4.96
C ASP A 106 -6.85 12.93 3.50
N PHE A 107 -7.85 12.83 2.63
CA PHE A 107 -7.61 12.88 1.20
C PHE A 107 -7.18 14.29 0.77
N ALA A 108 -6.04 14.37 0.05
CA ALA A 108 -5.47 15.65 -0.37
C ALA A 108 -5.66 15.95 -1.87
N GLY A 109 -6.23 15.00 -2.65
CA GLY A 109 -6.56 15.18 -4.06
C GLY A 109 -6.07 14.06 -4.95
N TRP A 110 -6.66 13.97 -6.14
CA TRP A 110 -6.18 13.14 -7.24
C TRP A 110 -5.18 13.90 -8.11
N TYR A 111 -4.17 13.20 -8.62
CA TYR A 111 -3.16 13.71 -9.54
C TYR A 111 -2.95 12.74 -10.70
N ASP A 112 -2.50 13.24 -11.85
CA ASP A 112 -2.17 12.43 -13.04
C ASP A 112 -0.72 11.95 -13.08
N ASN A 113 0.05 12.20 -12.03
CA ASN A 113 1.47 11.87 -11.95
C ASN A 113 1.88 11.40 -10.55
N ALA A 114 2.90 10.55 -10.50
CA ALA A 114 3.43 9.98 -9.26
C ALA A 114 4.13 10.99 -8.34
N ALA A 115 4.51 12.17 -8.85
CA ALA A 115 5.11 13.24 -8.06
C ALA A 115 4.07 14.01 -7.23
N LEU A 116 2.76 13.74 -7.43
CA LEU A 116 1.65 14.40 -6.75
C LEU A 116 1.72 15.93 -6.86
N SER A 117 2.07 16.42 -8.04
CA SER A 117 2.32 17.84 -8.32
C SER A 117 1.45 18.36 -9.46
N GLY A 118 1.25 19.67 -9.50
CA GLY A 118 0.37 20.32 -10.47
C GLY A 118 -1.03 20.52 -9.95
N GLU A 119 -2.00 20.61 -10.86
CA GLU A 119 -3.40 20.78 -10.51
C GLU A 119 -4.04 19.46 -10.07
N ARG A 120 -5.01 19.55 -9.16
CA ARG A 120 -5.80 18.40 -8.72
C ARG A 120 -6.79 18.01 -9.80
N ILE A 121 -6.99 16.71 -9.97
CA ILE A 121 -7.98 16.17 -10.90
C ILE A 121 -9.29 15.94 -10.14
N GLU A 122 -10.30 16.70 -10.47
CA GLU A 122 -11.64 16.55 -9.87
C GLU A 122 -12.57 15.69 -10.72
N SER A 123 -12.34 15.66 -12.03
CA SER A 123 -13.13 14.89 -12.97
C SER A 123 -12.27 14.32 -14.09
N ILE A 124 -12.73 13.24 -14.68
CA ILE A 124 -12.11 12.61 -15.84
C ILE A 124 -13.13 12.40 -16.94
N SER A 125 -12.67 12.48 -18.20
CA SER A 125 -13.51 12.25 -19.35
C SER A 125 -12.87 11.25 -20.32
N TYR A 126 -13.70 10.63 -21.16
CA TYR A 126 -13.23 9.81 -22.27
C TYR A 126 -12.49 10.68 -23.27
N SER A 127 -11.18 10.80 -23.11
CA SER A 127 -10.29 11.47 -24.05
C SER A 127 -8.86 11.00 -23.85
N GLY A 128 -8.13 10.78 -24.93
CA GLY A 128 -6.67 10.60 -24.88
C GLY A 128 -6.13 9.31 -24.29
N GLY A 129 -6.91 8.24 -24.17
CA GLY A 129 -6.43 6.93 -23.77
C GLY A 129 -6.57 6.61 -22.28
N ALA A 130 -5.98 5.48 -21.84
CA ALA A 130 -5.98 5.02 -20.46
C ALA A 130 -5.45 6.10 -19.51
N LYS A 131 -6.04 6.19 -18.32
CA LYS A 131 -5.68 7.17 -17.30
C LYS A 131 -5.15 6.46 -16.07
N THR A 132 -4.11 7.02 -15.47
CA THR A 132 -3.62 6.60 -14.16
C THR A 132 -3.75 7.77 -13.19
N LEU A 133 -4.45 7.57 -12.10
CA LEU A 133 -4.69 8.56 -11.06
C LEU A 133 -3.98 8.18 -9.77
N TYR A 134 -3.35 9.15 -9.14
CA TYR A 134 -2.57 8.97 -7.92
C TYR A 134 -3.25 9.72 -6.78
N ALA A 135 -3.58 9.01 -5.71
CA ALA A 135 -4.14 9.60 -4.50
C ALA A 135 -3.05 10.26 -3.65
N ALA A 136 -3.24 11.53 -3.31
CA ALA A 136 -2.43 12.24 -2.33
C ALA A 136 -3.12 12.21 -0.96
N TRP A 137 -2.31 12.14 0.11
CA TRP A 137 -2.78 12.05 1.49
C TRP A 137 -2.09 13.09 2.36
N LYS A 138 -2.84 13.67 3.29
CA LYS A 138 -2.34 14.51 4.37
C LYS A 138 -2.46 13.71 5.67
N PRO A 139 -1.35 13.18 6.21
CA PRO A 139 -1.38 12.40 7.45
C PRO A 139 -1.91 13.23 8.62
N TYR A 140 -2.65 12.61 9.52
CA TYR A 140 -2.95 13.20 10.82
C TYR A 140 -1.68 13.34 11.63
N THR A 141 -1.63 14.31 12.48
CA THR A 141 -0.49 14.56 13.39
C THR A 141 -0.97 14.69 14.82
N TYR A 142 -0.18 14.15 15.73
CA TYR A 142 -0.47 14.12 17.16
C TYR A 142 0.69 14.64 17.98
N ASN A 143 0.38 15.23 19.13
CA ASN A 143 1.37 15.74 20.05
C ASN A 143 1.78 14.66 21.05
N VAL A 144 3.06 14.34 21.09
CA VAL A 144 3.65 13.45 22.09
C VAL A 144 4.47 14.29 23.05
N THR A 145 4.06 14.33 24.32
CA THR A 145 4.74 15.09 25.37
C THR A 145 5.43 14.14 26.33
N PHE A 146 6.75 14.21 26.41
CA PHE A 146 7.54 13.48 27.39
C PHE A 146 7.70 14.33 28.64
N VAL A 147 7.36 13.76 29.79
CA VAL A 147 7.45 14.43 31.09
C VAL A 147 8.34 13.63 32.06
N ASP A 148 8.90 14.33 33.05
CA ASP A 148 9.56 13.66 34.16
C ASP A 148 8.53 13.06 35.15
N LYS A 149 9.02 12.41 36.20
CA LYS A 149 8.16 11.79 37.24
C LYS A 149 7.23 12.78 37.95
N ASP A 150 7.54 14.06 37.92
CA ASP A 150 6.77 15.14 38.59
C ASP A 150 5.86 15.89 37.59
N GLY A 151 5.78 15.43 36.36
CA GLY A 151 4.94 15.99 35.31
C GLY A 151 5.57 17.18 34.54
N LYS A 152 6.83 17.52 34.82
CA LYS A 152 7.51 18.60 34.12
C LYS A 152 7.90 18.15 32.69
N VAL A 153 7.55 18.97 31.71
CA VAL A 153 7.84 18.68 30.30
C VAL A 153 9.35 18.64 30.03
N ILE A 154 9.79 17.53 29.46
CA ILE A 154 11.16 17.31 28.98
C ILE A 154 11.24 17.60 27.48
N SER A 155 10.26 17.12 26.70
CA SER A 155 10.20 17.26 25.24
C SER A 155 8.77 17.19 24.76
N GLN A 156 8.45 17.93 23.71
CA GLN A 156 7.19 17.83 22.98
C GLN A 156 7.48 17.71 21.50
N GLN A 157 6.76 16.82 20.82
CA GLN A 157 6.95 16.51 19.40
C GLN A 157 5.60 16.37 18.73
N THR A 158 5.50 16.82 17.47
CA THR A 158 4.39 16.49 16.60
C THR A 158 4.79 15.29 15.75
N VAL A 159 3.98 14.23 15.78
CA VAL A 159 4.26 12.93 15.16
C VAL A 159 3.10 12.57 14.24
N GLU A 160 3.41 12.14 13.01
CA GLU A 160 2.40 11.65 12.08
C GLU A 160 1.80 10.32 12.57
N TYR A 161 0.52 10.11 12.25
CA TYR A 161 -0.22 8.88 12.53
C TYR A 161 0.59 7.62 12.21
N GLY A 162 0.64 6.70 13.14
CA GLY A 162 1.34 5.41 13.00
C GLY A 162 2.87 5.49 13.04
N LYS A 163 3.44 6.70 13.20
CA LYS A 163 4.90 6.87 13.37
C LYS A 163 5.31 6.82 14.84
N SER A 164 6.61 6.73 15.06
CA SER A 164 7.19 6.70 16.40
C SER A 164 7.69 8.09 16.82
N ALA A 165 7.43 8.46 18.06
CA ALA A 165 8.13 9.59 18.66
C ALA A 165 9.58 9.22 19.00
N LYS A 166 10.43 10.23 19.14
CA LYS A 166 11.82 10.06 19.57
C LYS A 166 11.95 10.36 21.04
N ALA A 167 12.20 9.32 21.87
CA ALA A 167 12.37 9.51 23.29
C ALA A 167 13.58 10.42 23.62
N PRO A 168 13.40 11.45 24.45
CA PRO A 168 14.48 12.27 24.95
C PRO A 168 15.31 11.49 25.98
N LYS A 169 16.45 12.05 26.37
CA LYS A 169 17.18 11.56 27.54
C LYS A 169 16.42 11.94 28.81
N ALA A 170 16.06 10.93 29.62
CA ALA A 170 15.41 11.18 30.91
C ALA A 170 16.36 11.94 31.85
N PRO A 171 15.85 12.87 32.69
CA PRO A 171 16.64 13.59 33.66
C PRO A 171 17.29 12.64 34.68
N ALA A 172 18.54 12.89 35.03
CA ALA A 172 19.19 12.18 36.15
C ALA A 172 18.69 12.67 37.46
N ILE A 173 18.21 11.76 38.30
CA ILE A 173 17.71 12.05 39.65
C ILE A 173 18.58 11.33 40.67
N LYS A 174 19.10 12.09 41.66
CA LYS A 174 19.97 11.53 42.72
C LYS A 174 19.25 10.43 43.50
N GLY A 175 19.88 9.25 43.57
CA GLY A 175 19.31 8.10 44.29
C GLY A 175 18.28 7.30 43.50
N LEU A 176 17.97 7.70 42.27
CA LEU A 176 17.04 6.98 41.40
C LEU A 176 17.73 6.54 40.08
N ARG A 177 17.30 5.41 39.57
CA ARG A 177 17.70 4.87 38.25
C ARG A 177 16.49 4.92 37.32
N PHE A 178 16.66 5.53 36.16
CA PHE A 178 15.65 5.49 35.11
C PHE A 178 15.40 4.03 34.66
N THR A 179 14.14 3.61 34.65
CA THR A 179 13.71 2.25 34.27
C THR A 179 13.06 2.18 32.92
N GLY A 180 12.47 3.27 32.46
CA GLY A 180 11.78 3.31 31.17
C GLY A 180 10.76 4.46 31.12
N TRP A 181 9.96 4.38 30.10
CA TRP A 181 8.82 5.25 29.88
C TRP A 181 7.54 4.46 30.12
N ASP A 182 6.52 5.08 30.72
CA ASP A 182 5.26 4.42 31.15
C ASP A 182 4.38 3.91 30.00
N LYS A 183 4.57 4.45 28.78
CA LYS A 183 3.76 4.11 27.60
C LYS A 183 4.63 3.81 26.37
N ASP A 184 4.08 3.02 25.46
CA ASP A 184 4.66 2.85 24.13
C ASP A 184 4.38 4.11 23.28
N TYR A 185 5.41 4.61 22.64
CA TYR A 185 5.42 5.78 21.76
C TYR A 185 5.83 5.45 20.32
N LYS A 186 5.78 4.16 19.93
CA LYS A 186 6.24 3.69 18.63
C LYS A 186 5.16 3.68 17.55
N ASN A 187 3.91 3.73 17.93
CA ASN A 187 2.77 3.75 17.01
C ASN A 187 1.77 4.80 17.50
N VAL A 188 2.04 6.06 17.19
CA VAL A 188 1.25 7.18 17.70
C VAL A 188 -0.03 7.32 16.89
N THR A 189 -1.19 7.15 17.54
CA THR A 189 -2.52 7.26 16.92
C THR A 189 -3.41 8.31 17.57
N GLU A 190 -2.92 8.95 18.65
CA GLU A 190 -3.60 10.00 19.40
C GLU A 190 -2.59 10.89 20.13
N ASP A 191 -3.04 12.03 20.66
CA ASP A 191 -2.25 12.85 21.56
C ASP A 191 -1.92 12.08 22.83
N MET A 192 -0.67 12.12 23.27
CA MET A 192 -0.25 11.36 24.45
C MET A 192 0.79 12.07 25.31
N THR A 193 0.74 11.78 26.61
CA THR A 193 1.78 12.11 27.56
C THR A 193 2.48 10.84 28.00
N VAL A 194 3.80 10.85 27.95
CA VAL A 194 4.70 9.73 28.25
C VAL A 194 5.59 10.15 29.42
N THR A 195 5.48 9.42 30.54
CA THR A 195 6.13 9.76 31.82
C THR A 195 7.37 8.91 32.05
N ALA A 196 8.44 9.54 32.51
CA ALA A 196 9.67 8.85 32.90
C ALA A 196 9.47 8.07 34.20
N GLU A 197 9.77 6.78 34.17
CA GLU A 197 9.73 5.91 35.35
C GLU A 197 11.11 5.69 35.93
N TYR A 198 11.16 5.60 37.26
CA TYR A 198 12.39 5.44 38.03
C TYR A 198 12.20 4.41 39.14
N SER A 199 13.27 3.72 39.50
CA SER A 199 13.37 2.89 40.68
C SER A 199 14.51 3.36 41.60
N ASP A 200 14.48 2.96 42.84
CA ASP A 200 15.58 3.24 43.77
C ASP A 200 16.89 2.67 43.24
N SER A 201 17.91 3.49 43.22
CA SER A 201 19.28 3.10 42.90
C SER A 201 19.92 2.48 44.15
N LYS A 202 19.65 1.19 44.41
CA LYS A 202 20.49 0.45 45.35
C LYS A 202 21.84 0.22 44.72
N LEU A 203 22.88 0.84 45.24
CA LEU A 203 24.25 0.51 44.90
C LEU A 203 24.52 -0.93 45.34
N ILE A 204 25.22 -1.69 44.52
CA ILE A 204 25.65 -3.07 44.89
C ILE A 204 26.44 -3.06 46.23
N ALA A 205 27.08 -1.91 46.53
CA ALA A 205 27.76 -1.69 47.78
C ALA A 205 26.84 -1.75 49.04
N ASP A 206 25.51 -1.52 48.85
CA ASP A 206 24.53 -1.55 49.94
C ASP A 206 23.78 -2.89 50.02
N CYS A 207 24.14 -3.86 49.17
CA CYS A 207 23.59 -5.21 49.22
C CYS A 207 24.41 -6.07 50.19
N GLU A 208 23.87 -6.34 51.39
CA GLU A 208 24.38 -7.43 52.23
C GLU A 208 24.14 -8.74 51.54
N ILE A 209 25.23 -9.40 51.07
CA ILE A 209 25.17 -10.73 50.51
C ILE A 209 25.16 -11.71 51.71
N SER A 210 23.97 -12.06 52.18
CA SER A 210 23.79 -13.07 53.21
C SER A 210 23.77 -14.47 52.62
N GLY A 211 24.40 -15.42 53.32
CA GLY A 211 24.33 -16.84 52.94
C GLY A 211 25.62 -17.44 52.38
N PHE A 212 26.66 -16.67 52.19
CA PHE A 212 27.99 -17.21 51.82
C PHE A 212 28.85 -17.42 53.10
N LYS A 213 29.41 -18.62 53.24
CA LYS A 213 30.32 -18.94 54.37
C LYS A 213 31.71 -18.31 54.25
N ASN A 214 32.02 -17.66 53.12
CA ASN A 214 33.33 -17.05 52.86
C ASN A 214 33.14 -15.59 52.47
N THR A 215 33.85 -14.69 53.12
CA THR A 215 33.97 -13.29 52.70
C THR A 215 34.93 -13.15 51.52
N PHE A 216 34.46 -12.62 50.44
CA PHE A 216 35.33 -12.24 49.31
C PHE A 216 35.66 -10.74 49.47
N THR A 217 36.95 -10.44 49.56
CA THR A 217 37.43 -9.07 49.56
C THR A 217 37.70 -8.67 48.11
N TYR A 218 36.92 -7.69 47.61
CA TYR A 218 37.21 -7.08 46.31
C TYR A 218 38.48 -6.22 46.47
N THR A 219 39.57 -6.56 45.77
CA THR A 219 40.85 -5.88 45.85
C THR A 219 41.02 -4.71 44.90
N GLY A 220 40.05 -4.41 44.04
CA GLY A 220 40.07 -3.26 43.14
C GLY A 220 41.16 -3.28 42.06
N LYS A 221 41.72 -4.45 41.74
CA LYS A 221 42.62 -4.61 40.60
C LYS A 221 41.93 -5.38 39.50
N ASP A 222 42.00 -4.84 38.26
CA ASP A 222 41.56 -5.45 37.01
C ASP A 222 42.19 -6.81 36.74
#